data_948fe4fc52872ef669956ae7cc6c0e8c
#
_entry.id   948fe4fc52872ef669956ae7cc6c0e8c
#
_cell.length_a   1.000
_cell.length_b   1.000
_cell.length_c   1.000
_cell.angle_alpha   90.00
_cell.angle_beta   90.00
_cell.angle_gamma   90.00
#
_symmetry.space_group_name_H-M   'P 1'
#
loop_
_entity.id
_entity.type
_entity.pdbx_description
1 polymer ?
#
loop_
_entity_poly.entity_id
_entity_poly.type
_entity_poly.pdbx_seq_one_letter_code
_entity_poly.pdbx_strand_id
1 'polypeptide(L)'
;MTAKPYYITTAIAYPNGPPHIGHAYEAIATDAIARFMRLDGYDVFFLTGTDEHGMKLLRTAEREGLTPHALLERNVPRFRAMVERLNCSNDDYIRTTEERHHRASIAIWQQMEKAGDIYLS
;
A
#
# COMPACT_ATOMS: atom_id res chain seq x y z
N MET A 1 -31.41 5.88 -2.02
CA MET A 1 -30.35 6.41 -2.90
C MET A 1 -29.07 5.68 -2.53
N THR A 2 -28.30 5.16 -3.49
CA THR A 2 -26.99 4.56 -3.22
C THR A 2 -26.00 5.66 -2.85
N ALA A 3 -25.22 5.45 -1.79
CA ALA A 3 -24.19 6.40 -1.37
C ALA A 3 -23.17 6.61 -2.52
N LYS A 4 -22.66 7.83 -2.66
CA LYS A 4 -21.65 8.17 -3.67
C LYS A 4 -20.32 7.53 -3.29
N PRO A 5 -19.62 6.81 -4.20
CA PRO A 5 -18.36 6.20 -3.88
C PRO A 5 -17.24 7.23 -3.65
N TYR A 6 -16.38 6.95 -2.68
CA TYR A 6 -15.19 7.74 -2.38
C TYR A 6 -14.00 6.81 -2.12
N TYR A 7 -12.96 6.90 -2.95
CA TYR A 7 -11.75 6.10 -2.83
C TYR A 7 -10.59 6.97 -2.33
N ILE A 8 -9.90 6.49 -1.30
CA ILE A 8 -8.74 7.17 -0.73
C ILE A 8 -7.65 6.16 -0.38
N THR A 9 -6.39 6.54 -0.62
CA THR A 9 -5.23 5.72 -0.24
C THR A 9 -4.19 6.55 0.48
N THR A 10 -3.37 5.90 1.33
CA THR A 10 -2.04 6.39 1.64
C THR A 10 -1.10 6.15 0.45
N ALA A 11 0.09 6.76 0.42
CA ALA A 11 1.20 6.14 -0.29
C ALA A 11 1.50 4.78 0.35
N ILE A 12 1.90 3.80 -0.45
CA ILE A 12 2.33 2.50 0.08
C ILE A 12 3.79 2.58 0.53
N ALA A 13 4.07 2.14 1.75
CA ALA A 13 5.37 2.31 2.38
C ALA A 13 6.40 1.27 1.93
N TYR A 14 7.66 1.68 1.75
CA TYR A 14 8.77 0.74 1.55
C TYR A 14 9.18 0.11 2.89
N PRO A 15 9.02 -1.19 3.11
CA PRO A 15 9.35 -1.85 4.38
C PRO A 15 10.83 -2.21 4.50
N ASN A 16 11.74 -1.27 4.16
CA ASN A 16 13.19 -1.44 4.27
C ASN A 16 13.69 -1.43 5.72
N GLY A 17 12.88 -0.94 6.64
CA GLY A 17 13.14 -0.84 8.07
C GLY A 17 11.83 -0.76 8.85
N PRO A 18 11.87 -0.48 10.16
CA PRO A 18 10.65 -0.28 10.95
C PRO A 18 9.89 0.99 10.51
N PRO A 19 8.57 1.04 10.74
CA PRO A 19 7.81 2.27 10.52
C PRO A 19 8.30 3.41 11.44
N HIS A 20 8.11 4.64 11.01
CA HIS A 20 8.46 5.85 11.74
C HIS A 20 7.29 6.84 11.78
N ILE A 21 7.48 7.96 12.49
CA ILE A 21 6.42 8.95 12.69
C ILE A 21 5.81 9.49 11.37
N GLY A 22 6.59 9.58 10.29
CA GLY A 22 6.09 10.00 8.98
C GLY A 22 5.03 9.05 8.43
N HIS A 23 5.23 7.73 8.54
CA HIS A 23 4.23 6.75 8.14
C HIS A 23 2.97 6.82 9.03
N ALA A 24 3.15 7.02 10.34
CA ALA A 24 2.04 7.19 11.28
C ALA A 24 1.22 8.46 10.96
N TYR A 25 1.89 9.57 10.67
CA TYR A 25 1.24 10.83 10.30
C TYR A 25 0.38 10.67 9.06
N GLU A 26 0.92 10.06 8.01
CA GLU A 26 0.19 9.82 6.76
C GLU A 26 -1.03 8.93 6.96
N ALA A 27 -0.87 7.83 7.71
CA ALA A 27 -1.96 6.92 8.03
C ALA A 27 -3.09 7.63 8.80
N ILE A 28 -2.75 8.42 9.82
CA ILE A 28 -3.72 9.17 10.64
C ILE A 28 -4.42 10.24 9.79
N ALA A 29 -3.69 10.99 8.97
CA ALA A 29 -4.27 12.04 8.14
C ALA A 29 -5.26 11.47 7.12
N THR A 30 -4.90 10.37 6.46
CA THR A 30 -5.77 9.68 5.50
C THR A 30 -6.99 9.08 6.20
N ASP A 31 -6.80 8.46 7.38
CA ASP A 31 -7.91 7.90 8.17
C ASP A 31 -8.90 8.96 8.63
N ALA A 32 -8.40 10.14 9.03
CA ALA A 32 -9.27 11.26 9.39
C ALA A 32 -10.18 11.68 8.24
N ILE A 33 -9.65 11.76 7.02
CA ILE A 33 -10.42 12.07 5.82
C ILE A 33 -11.43 10.94 5.52
N ALA A 34 -10.99 9.68 5.57
CA ALA A 34 -11.87 8.54 5.33
C ALA A 34 -13.06 8.51 6.29
N ARG A 35 -12.80 8.75 7.59
CA ARG A 35 -13.86 8.83 8.62
C ARG A 35 -14.79 10.01 8.38
N PHE A 36 -14.25 11.18 8.04
CA PHE A 36 -15.06 12.35 7.71
C PHE A 36 -16.00 12.05 6.54
N MET A 37 -15.49 11.47 5.45
CA MET A 37 -16.29 11.15 4.27
C MET A 37 -17.38 10.10 4.56
N ARG A 38 -17.11 9.12 5.43
CA ARG A 38 -18.14 8.18 5.91
C ARG A 38 -19.24 8.87 6.70
N LEU A 39 -18.87 9.82 7.56
CA LEU A 39 -19.85 10.62 8.32
C LEU A 39 -20.69 11.54 7.40
N ASP A 40 -20.11 12.00 6.30
CA ASP A 40 -20.78 12.80 5.27
C ASP A 40 -21.64 11.95 4.30
N GLY A 41 -21.74 10.64 4.55
CA GLY A 41 -22.66 9.72 3.84
C GLY A 41 -22.09 9.12 2.55
N TYR A 42 -20.78 9.17 2.33
CA TYR A 42 -20.14 8.49 1.20
C TYR A 42 -19.89 7.00 1.47
N ASP A 43 -19.90 6.21 0.40
CA ASP A 43 -19.43 4.83 0.40
C ASP A 43 -17.90 4.84 0.21
N VAL A 44 -17.17 4.76 1.33
CA VAL A 44 -15.71 4.96 1.36
C VAL A 44 -14.97 3.64 1.29
N PHE A 45 -14.00 3.55 0.37
CA PHE A 45 -12.98 2.52 0.38
C PHE A 45 -11.60 3.15 0.65
N PHE A 46 -11.00 2.80 1.78
CA PHE A 46 -9.70 3.28 2.21
C PHE A 46 -8.65 2.16 2.11
N LEU A 47 -7.66 2.33 1.23
CA LEU A 47 -6.57 1.39 1.01
C LEU A 47 -5.25 1.92 1.57
N THR A 48 -4.49 1.05 2.22
CA THR A 48 -3.08 1.26 2.56
C THR A 48 -2.28 0.00 2.23
N GLY A 49 -0.97 0.01 2.41
CA GLY A 49 -0.15 -1.17 2.09
C GLY A 49 1.34 -0.94 2.13
N THR A 50 2.07 -1.91 1.56
CA THR A 50 3.54 -1.88 1.43
C THR A 50 3.99 -2.11 0.00
N ASP A 51 4.96 -1.30 -0.46
CA ASP A 51 5.70 -1.50 -1.70
C ASP A 51 6.93 -2.37 -1.41
N GLU A 52 6.89 -3.61 -1.88
CA GLU A 52 7.79 -4.68 -1.49
C GLU A 52 8.86 -5.01 -2.54
N HIS A 53 9.03 -4.14 -3.53
CA HIS A 53 10.01 -4.29 -4.59
C HIS A 53 11.07 -3.18 -4.58
N GLY A 54 12.12 -3.37 -5.37
CA GLY A 54 13.12 -2.35 -5.65
C GLY A 54 14.49 -2.59 -5.04
N MET A 55 15.49 -1.92 -5.62
CA MET A 55 16.90 -2.07 -5.31
C MET A 55 17.28 -1.72 -3.86
N LYS A 56 16.53 -0.80 -3.25
CA LYS A 56 16.81 -0.39 -1.86
C LYS A 56 16.52 -1.52 -0.88
N LEU A 57 15.45 -2.30 -1.13
CA LEU A 57 15.12 -3.49 -0.34
C LEU A 57 16.21 -4.55 -0.48
N LEU A 58 16.64 -4.83 -1.73
CA LEU A 58 17.71 -5.80 -2.01
C LEU A 58 19.00 -5.45 -1.28
N ARG A 59 19.48 -4.21 -1.42
CA ARG A 59 20.70 -3.74 -0.74
C ARG A 59 20.59 -3.78 0.78
N THR A 60 19.42 -3.54 1.35
CA THR A 60 19.21 -3.63 2.79
C THR A 60 19.27 -5.09 3.24
N ALA A 61 18.64 -5.99 2.51
CA ALA A 61 18.67 -7.41 2.79
C ALA A 61 20.10 -7.97 2.73
N GLU A 62 20.86 -7.66 1.69
CA GLU A 62 22.28 -8.04 1.53
C GLU A 62 23.13 -7.54 2.71
N ARG A 63 23.01 -6.26 3.07
CA ARG A 63 23.75 -5.67 4.18
C ARG A 63 23.46 -6.34 5.53
N GLU A 64 22.25 -6.84 5.71
CA GLU A 64 21.81 -7.52 6.93
C GLU A 64 21.97 -9.05 6.88
N GLY A 65 22.49 -9.59 5.78
CA GLY A 65 22.66 -11.05 5.60
C GLY A 65 21.33 -11.80 5.51
N LEU A 66 20.27 -11.13 5.02
CA LEU A 66 18.94 -11.69 4.86
C LEU A 66 18.58 -11.87 3.39
N THR A 67 17.61 -12.76 3.13
CA THR A 67 16.92 -12.73 1.84
C THR A 67 15.92 -11.57 1.82
N PRO A 68 15.55 -11.01 0.63
CA PRO A 68 14.51 -10.01 0.52
C PRO A 68 13.20 -10.44 1.19
N HIS A 69 12.81 -11.68 0.99
CA HIS A 69 11.62 -12.25 1.62
C HIS A 69 11.70 -12.24 3.15
N ALA A 70 12.83 -12.68 3.73
CA ALA A 70 13.01 -12.67 5.19
C ALA A 70 12.97 -11.25 5.77
N LEU A 71 13.51 -10.25 5.06
CA LEU A 71 13.42 -8.85 5.44
C LEU A 71 11.97 -8.35 5.45
N LEU A 72 11.19 -8.70 4.43
CA LEU A 72 9.76 -8.36 4.32
C LEU A 72 8.95 -9.00 5.44
N GLU A 73 9.10 -10.30 5.68
CA GLU A 73 8.38 -11.02 6.74
C GLU A 73 8.71 -10.50 8.15
N ARG A 74 9.88 -9.90 8.33
CA ARG A 74 10.23 -9.23 9.58
C ARG A 74 9.61 -7.82 9.70
N ASN A 75 9.55 -7.04 8.62
CA ASN A 75 9.19 -5.64 8.68
C ASN A 75 7.71 -5.38 8.41
N VAL A 76 7.08 -6.06 7.45
CA VAL A 76 5.65 -5.84 7.08
C VAL A 76 4.71 -5.98 8.28
N PRO A 77 4.86 -6.98 9.18
CA PRO A 77 4.01 -7.06 10.37
C PRO A 77 4.08 -5.81 11.26
N ARG A 78 5.22 -5.10 11.29
CA ARG A 78 5.38 -3.86 12.07
C ARG A 78 4.55 -2.72 11.49
N PHE A 79 4.46 -2.62 10.16
CA PHE A 79 3.58 -1.64 9.49
C PHE A 79 2.11 -1.96 9.72
N ARG A 80 1.70 -3.21 9.62
CA ARG A 80 0.34 -3.65 9.97
C ARG A 80 0.00 -3.32 11.42
N ALA A 81 0.88 -3.69 12.35
CA ALA A 81 0.69 -3.37 13.76
C ALA A 81 0.62 -1.86 14.05
N MET A 82 1.32 -1.02 13.27
CA MET A 82 1.21 0.43 13.38
C MET A 82 -0.21 0.91 13.04
N VAL A 83 -0.75 0.55 11.88
CA VAL A 83 -2.11 0.99 11.50
C VAL A 83 -3.19 0.44 12.42
N GLU A 84 -3.03 -0.79 12.90
CA GLU A 84 -3.92 -1.39 13.91
C GLU A 84 -3.89 -0.62 15.24
N ARG A 85 -2.69 -0.32 15.78
CA ARG A 85 -2.53 0.44 17.04
C ARG A 85 -3.03 1.88 16.94
N LEU A 86 -2.95 2.48 15.75
CA LEU A 86 -3.51 3.80 15.47
C LEU A 86 -5.02 3.75 15.22
N ASN A 87 -5.62 2.55 15.27
CA ASN A 87 -7.04 2.34 14.99
C ASN A 87 -7.46 2.92 13.64
N CYS A 88 -6.60 2.81 12.63
CA CYS A 88 -6.93 3.23 11.26
C CYS A 88 -8.06 2.37 10.70
N SER A 89 -8.99 2.99 10.01
CA SER A 89 -10.20 2.37 9.47
C SER A 89 -10.05 1.92 8.02
N ASN A 90 -8.84 1.53 7.62
CA ASN A 90 -8.57 1.01 6.27
C ASN A 90 -9.36 -0.28 6.00
N ASP A 91 -9.99 -0.33 4.84
CA ASP A 91 -10.79 -1.48 4.40
C ASP A 91 -9.91 -2.62 3.90
N ASP A 92 -8.73 -2.29 3.37
CA ASP A 92 -7.77 -3.29 2.89
C ASP A 92 -6.32 -2.85 3.13
N TYR A 93 -5.43 -3.84 3.12
CA TYR A 93 -3.98 -3.65 3.20
C TYR A 93 -3.32 -4.45 2.08
N ILE A 94 -2.86 -3.78 1.02
CA ILE A 94 -2.21 -4.40 -0.13
C ILE A 94 -0.72 -4.62 0.09
N ARG A 95 -0.21 -5.77 -0.30
CA ARG A 95 1.21 -6.05 -0.46
C ARG A 95 1.50 -6.19 -1.95
N THR A 96 2.50 -5.51 -2.47
CA THR A 96 2.81 -5.59 -3.92
C THR A 96 3.36 -6.95 -4.34
N THR A 97 3.72 -7.81 -3.39
CA THR A 97 4.10 -9.22 -3.61
C THR A 97 2.91 -10.18 -3.66
N GLU A 98 1.68 -9.73 -3.37
CA GLU A 98 0.49 -10.59 -3.45
C GLU A 98 0.09 -10.89 -4.89
N GLU A 99 -0.36 -12.11 -5.13
CA GLU A 99 -0.82 -12.56 -6.45
C GLU A 99 -1.95 -11.68 -7.01
N ARG A 100 -2.86 -11.19 -6.15
CA ARG A 100 -3.94 -10.30 -6.57
C ARG A 100 -3.41 -8.97 -7.12
N HIS A 101 -2.29 -8.44 -6.56
CA HIS A 101 -1.63 -7.25 -7.07
C HIS A 101 -0.96 -7.51 -8.41
N HIS A 102 -0.22 -8.62 -8.53
CA HIS A 102 0.42 -9.01 -9.79
C HIS A 102 -0.60 -9.14 -10.93
N ARG A 103 -1.71 -9.83 -10.72
CA ARG A 103 -2.77 -9.97 -11.72
C ARG A 103 -3.36 -8.63 -12.16
N ALA A 104 -3.62 -7.73 -11.21
CA ALA A 104 -4.14 -6.40 -11.50
C ALA A 104 -3.15 -5.57 -12.32
N SER A 105 -1.88 -5.58 -11.94
CA SER A 105 -0.80 -4.86 -12.64
C SER A 105 -0.62 -5.37 -14.07
N ILE A 106 -0.64 -6.68 -14.27
CA ILE A 106 -0.56 -7.31 -15.61
C ILE A 106 -1.77 -6.90 -16.47
N ALA A 107 -2.97 -6.91 -15.89
CA ALA A 107 -4.18 -6.54 -16.61
C ALA A 107 -4.16 -5.07 -17.07
N ILE A 108 -3.69 -4.16 -16.21
CA ILE A 108 -3.53 -2.74 -16.56
C ILE A 108 -2.46 -2.59 -17.65
N TRP A 109 -1.31 -3.23 -17.50
CA TRP A 109 -0.24 -3.21 -18.50
C TRP A 109 -0.75 -3.62 -19.89
N GLN A 110 -1.48 -4.74 -19.96
CA GLN A 110 -2.05 -5.23 -21.22
C GLN A 110 -3.05 -4.25 -21.84
N GLN A 111 -3.82 -3.52 -21.04
CA GLN A 111 -4.73 -2.49 -21.55
C GLN A 111 -3.97 -1.28 -22.09
N MET A 112 -2.92 -0.83 -21.42
CA MET A 112 -2.06 0.27 -21.87
C MET A 112 -1.31 -0.09 -23.16
N GLU A 113 -0.80 -1.32 -23.27
CA GLU A 113 -0.17 -1.83 -24.49
C GLU A 113 -1.16 -1.83 -25.67
N LYS A 114 -2.39 -2.31 -25.44
CA LYS A 114 -3.47 -2.28 -26.42
C LYS A 114 -3.87 -0.88 -26.86
N ALA A 115 -3.82 0.10 -25.94
CA ALA A 115 -4.11 1.49 -26.23
C ALA A 115 -2.98 2.20 -26.98
N GLY A 116 -1.79 1.58 -27.07
CA GLY A 116 -0.60 2.18 -27.67
C GLY A 116 0.18 3.12 -26.75
N ASP A 117 -0.14 3.13 -25.46
CA ASP A 117 0.53 3.95 -24.46
C ASP A 117 1.91 3.38 -24.08
N ILE A 118 2.15 2.11 -24.38
CA ILE A 118 3.42 1.42 -24.16
C ILE A 118 4.01 1.03 -25.52
N TYR A 119 5.25 1.46 -25.78
CA TYR A 119 5.96 1.18 -27.02
C TYR A 119 7.46 1.00 -26.77
N LEU A 120 8.12 0.27 -27.67
CA LEU A 120 9.58 0.11 -27.66
C LEU A 120 10.23 1.38 -28.24
N SER A 121 11.11 2.03 -27.49
CA SER A 121 11.85 3.23 -27.93
C SER A 121 13.31 2.90 -28.29
#